data_ce49996ced3856be280ea85eaf00f72f
#
_entry.id   ce49996ced3856be280ea85eaf00f72f
#
_cell.length_a   1.000
_cell.length_b   1.000
_cell.length_c   1.000
_cell.angle_alpha   90.00
_cell.angle_beta   90.00
_cell.angle_gamma   90.00
#
_symmetry.space_group_name_H-M   'P 1'
#
loop_
_entity.id
_entity.type
_entity.pdbx_description
1 polymer ?
#
loop_
_entity_poly.entity_id
_entity_poly.type
_entity_poly.pdbx_seq_one_letter_code
_entity_poly.pdbx_strand_id
1 'polypeptide(L)'
;ENLYSFVNKNLLPGTGISNNDFWNGFNKNIHELASKNKELLEKREELQKKIDDFHKKRKGNEFNFKEYNKFLNDIGYLKKVGPDFKIKTKNVDIEIAKICGPQLVVPIMNARYALNATNARWVSLYDSLYGTDIISETKGAVRGKTYNPIRGKKVIEYARNLLDKYVPLKKGSWKDISEIPQVNNNKLNLKLKNPKQFVGYIKKSNNLSSLLLINNNLHIDIIFDLDGT
;
A
#
# COMPACT_ATOMS: atom_id res chain seq x y z
N GLU A 1 -38.97 -8.82 3.38
CA GLU A 1 -39.16 -10.21 3.87
C GLU A 1 -37.91 -11.06 3.63
N ASN A 2 -37.34 -11.08 2.43
CA ASN A 2 -36.15 -11.86 2.08
C ASN A 2 -34.90 -11.48 2.92
N LEU A 3 -34.65 -10.18 3.09
CA LEU A 3 -33.51 -9.71 3.90
C LEU A 3 -33.66 -10.12 5.37
N TYR A 4 -34.85 -9.96 5.93
CA TYR A 4 -35.13 -10.35 7.31
C TYR A 4 -34.91 -11.86 7.53
N SER A 5 -35.41 -12.66 6.62
CA SER A 5 -35.27 -14.13 6.71
C SER A 5 -33.79 -14.54 6.55
N PHE A 6 -33.07 -13.94 5.61
CA PHE A 6 -31.66 -14.20 5.39
C PHE A 6 -30.80 -13.83 6.63
N VAL A 7 -30.99 -12.64 7.16
CA VAL A 7 -30.25 -12.20 8.35
C VAL A 7 -30.48 -13.14 9.53
N ASN A 8 -31.73 -13.45 9.84
CA ASN A 8 -32.05 -14.27 11.00
C ASN A 8 -31.61 -15.73 10.86
N LYS A 9 -31.69 -16.30 9.65
CA LYS A 9 -31.40 -17.72 9.42
C LYS A 9 -29.97 -18.04 9.05
N ASN A 10 -29.31 -17.10 8.35
CA ASN A 10 -28.01 -17.37 7.74
C ASN A 10 -26.89 -16.48 8.28
N LEU A 11 -27.19 -15.25 8.74
CA LEU A 11 -26.15 -14.32 9.18
C LEU A 11 -25.93 -14.36 10.70
N LEU A 12 -26.98 -14.31 11.50
CA LEU A 12 -26.87 -14.20 12.96
C LEU A 12 -26.52 -15.49 13.70
N PRO A 13 -26.88 -16.71 13.22
CA PRO A 13 -26.51 -17.93 13.93
C PRO A 13 -24.99 -18.03 14.12
N GLY A 14 -24.57 -18.30 15.38
CA GLY A 14 -23.16 -18.42 15.74
C GLY A 14 -22.43 -17.11 16.04
N THR A 15 -23.05 -15.94 15.84
CA THR A 15 -22.40 -14.63 16.12
C THR A 15 -22.51 -14.19 17.58
N GLY A 16 -23.41 -14.79 18.36
CA GLY A 16 -23.74 -14.37 19.75
C GLY A 16 -24.60 -13.10 19.81
N ILE A 17 -25.06 -12.57 18.68
CA ILE A 17 -25.94 -11.39 18.61
C ILE A 17 -27.39 -11.87 18.52
N SER A 18 -28.27 -11.33 19.39
CA SER A 18 -29.69 -11.65 19.31
C SER A 18 -30.37 -10.96 18.12
N ASN A 19 -31.46 -11.57 17.61
CA ASN A 19 -32.26 -10.96 16.54
C ASN A 19 -32.78 -9.58 16.95
N ASN A 20 -33.20 -9.40 18.17
CA ASN A 20 -33.71 -8.14 18.69
C ASN A 20 -32.61 -7.05 18.72
N ASP A 21 -31.43 -7.39 19.23
CA ASP A 21 -30.33 -6.45 19.30
C ASP A 21 -29.89 -6.01 17.90
N PHE A 22 -29.81 -6.95 16.96
CA PHE A 22 -29.48 -6.63 15.58
C PHE A 22 -30.51 -5.67 14.96
N TRP A 23 -31.78 -6.00 15.01
CA TRP A 23 -32.82 -5.21 14.35
C TRP A 23 -33.06 -3.87 15.02
N ASN A 24 -32.93 -3.79 16.34
CA ASN A 24 -32.97 -2.51 17.05
C ASN A 24 -31.79 -1.62 16.69
N GLY A 25 -30.58 -2.17 16.63
CA GLY A 25 -29.38 -1.46 16.19
C GLY A 25 -29.47 -1.00 14.74
N PHE A 26 -29.96 -1.86 13.85
CA PHE A 26 -30.19 -1.53 12.44
C PHE A 26 -31.21 -0.40 12.25
N ASN A 27 -32.36 -0.50 12.94
CA ASN A 27 -33.40 0.53 12.91
C ASN A 27 -32.86 1.87 13.40
N LYS A 28 -32.14 1.89 14.52
CA LYS A 28 -31.52 3.10 15.07
C LYS A 28 -30.56 3.73 14.08
N ASN A 29 -29.64 2.94 13.50
CA ASN A 29 -28.67 3.42 12.52
C ASN A 29 -29.33 4.04 11.30
N ILE A 30 -30.37 3.40 10.75
CA ILE A 30 -31.06 3.94 9.58
C ILE A 30 -31.69 5.28 9.92
N HIS A 31 -32.39 5.42 11.05
CA HIS A 31 -33.05 6.66 11.43
C HIS A 31 -32.05 7.80 11.72
N GLU A 32 -30.95 7.49 12.38
CA GLU A 32 -29.92 8.49 12.69
C GLU A 32 -29.12 8.93 11.45
N LEU A 33 -28.79 7.98 10.57
CA LEU A 33 -27.89 8.28 9.43
C LEU A 33 -28.63 8.71 8.16
N ALA A 34 -29.90 8.31 7.96
CA ALA A 34 -30.63 8.67 6.75
C ALA A 34 -30.86 10.17 6.64
N SER A 35 -31.26 10.84 7.73
CA SER A 35 -31.42 12.30 7.76
C SER A 35 -30.12 13.03 7.46
N LYS A 36 -29.03 12.60 8.12
CA LYS A 36 -27.70 13.18 7.90
C LYS A 36 -27.20 12.96 6.48
N ASN A 37 -27.44 11.78 5.90
CA ASN A 37 -27.08 11.51 4.52
C ASN A 37 -27.84 12.43 3.55
N LYS A 38 -29.14 12.65 3.78
CA LYS A 38 -29.96 13.56 2.99
C LYS A 38 -29.41 14.99 3.01
N GLU A 39 -29.11 15.51 4.20
CA GLU A 39 -28.51 16.84 4.38
C GLU A 39 -27.16 16.96 3.62
N LEU A 40 -26.33 15.93 3.67
CA LEU A 40 -25.05 15.93 2.97
C LEU A 40 -25.21 15.87 1.44
N LEU A 41 -26.21 15.15 0.95
CA LEU A 41 -26.55 15.14 -0.49
C LEU A 41 -27.06 16.49 -0.95
N GLU A 42 -27.94 17.14 -0.20
CA GLU A 42 -28.44 18.49 -0.49
C GLU A 42 -27.27 19.50 -0.52
N LYS A 43 -26.35 19.41 0.44
CA LYS A 43 -25.17 20.25 0.46
C LYS A 43 -24.24 20.00 -0.73
N ARG A 44 -24.09 18.75 -1.16
CA ARG A 44 -23.33 18.41 -2.37
C ARG A 44 -23.93 19.08 -3.60
N GLU A 45 -25.24 18.99 -3.78
CA GLU A 45 -25.94 19.61 -4.92
C GLU A 45 -25.81 21.15 -4.90
N GLU A 46 -25.90 21.75 -3.72
CA GLU A 46 -25.70 23.19 -3.55
C GLU A 46 -24.27 23.62 -3.97
N LEU A 47 -23.26 22.90 -3.50
CA LEU A 47 -21.85 23.17 -3.85
C LEU A 47 -21.60 22.96 -5.35
N GLN A 48 -22.15 21.88 -5.94
CA GLN A 48 -22.05 21.61 -7.37
C GLN A 48 -22.64 22.76 -8.18
N LYS A 49 -23.83 23.22 -7.83
CA LYS A 49 -24.48 24.36 -8.51
C LYS A 49 -23.62 25.62 -8.45
N LYS A 50 -23.05 25.94 -7.29
CA LYS A 50 -22.15 27.10 -7.14
C LYS A 50 -20.91 27.00 -8.04
N ILE A 51 -20.31 25.80 -8.13
CA ILE A 51 -19.14 25.53 -8.98
C ILE A 51 -19.52 25.65 -10.47
N ASP A 52 -20.63 25.04 -10.87
CA ASP A 52 -21.12 25.13 -12.25
C ASP A 52 -21.38 26.57 -12.67
N ASP A 53 -22.04 27.35 -11.81
CA ASP A 53 -22.33 28.77 -12.06
C ASP A 53 -21.04 29.61 -12.15
N PHE A 54 -20.03 29.29 -11.33
CA PHE A 54 -18.73 29.92 -11.44
C PHE A 54 -18.11 29.68 -12.82
N HIS A 55 -18.09 28.44 -13.28
CA HIS A 55 -17.51 28.09 -14.59
C HIS A 55 -18.35 28.62 -15.76
N LYS A 56 -19.68 28.58 -15.69
CA LYS A 56 -20.57 29.13 -16.73
C LYS A 56 -20.33 30.63 -16.95
N LYS A 57 -20.21 31.40 -15.84
CA LYS A 57 -19.95 32.85 -15.91
C LYS A 57 -18.59 33.20 -16.50
N ARG A 58 -17.64 32.27 -16.51
CA ARG A 58 -16.27 32.45 -16.99
C ARG A 58 -15.95 31.74 -18.29
N LYS A 59 -16.97 31.19 -18.92
CA LYS A 59 -16.82 30.49 -20.20
C LYS A 59 -16.17 31.41 -21.25
N GLY A 60 -15.06 30.97 -21.83
CA GLY A 60 -14.30 31.74 -22.82
C GLY A 60 -13.18 32.64 -22.25
N ASN A 61 -13.05 32.77 -20.96
CA ASN A 61 -11.93 33.48 -20.31
C ASN A 61 -10.79 32.52 -19.96
N GLU A 62 -9.58 33.03 -19.84
CA GLU A 62 -8.45 32.24 -19.33
C GLU A 62 -8.72 31.77 -17.89
N PHE A 63 -8.28 30.53 -17.59
CA PHE A 63 -8.45 29.96 -16.27
C PHE A 63 -7.48 30.56 -15.26
N ASN A 64 -8.02 31.23 -14.24
CA ASN A 64 -7.25 31.81 -13.14
C ASN A 64 -7.31 30.92 -11.89
N PHE A 65 -6.23 30.15 -11.66
CA PHE A 65 -6.17 29.22 -10.52
C PHE A 65 -6.30 29.92 -9.16
N LYS A 66 -5.72 31.12 -8.98
CA LYS A 66 -5.78 31.85 -7.71
C LYS A 66 -7.19 32.29 -7.38
N GLU A 67 -7.91 32.79 -8.36
CA GLU A 67 -9.32 33.18 -8.22
C GLU A 67 -10.19 31.97 -7.93
N TYR A 68 -9.99 30.88 -8.65
CA TYR A 68 -10.75 29.65 -8.42
C TYR A 68 -10.50 29.05 -7.03
N ASN A 69 -9.25 28.99 -6.59
CA ASN A 69 -8.89 28.52 -5.24
C ASN A 69 -9.55 29.39 -4.15
N LYS A 70 -9.51 30.71 -4.31
CA LYS A 70 -10.21 31.63 -3.40
C LYS A 70 -11.69 31.33 -3.36
N PHE A 71 -12.35 31.23 -4.52
CA PHE A 71 -13.76 30.90 -4.61
C PHE A 71 -14.11 29.58 -3.90
N LEU A 72 -13.34 28.52 -4.09
CA LEU A 72 -13.56 27.23 -3.43
C LEU A 72 -13.43 27.31 -1.90
N ASN A 73 -12.53 28.16 -1.40
CA ASN A 73 -12.42 28.46 0.04
C ASN A 73 -13.65 29.23 0.54
N ASP A 74 -14.06 30.27 -0.20
CA ASP A 74 -15.18 31.16 0.18
C ASP A 74 -16.52 30.41 0.26
N ILE A 75 -16.78 29.47 -0.65
CA ILE A 75 -17.98 28.61 -0.60
C ILE A 75 -17.87 27.47 0.41
N GLY A 76 -16.72 27.29 1.06
CA GLY A 76 -16.45 26.22 2.04
C GLY A 76 -16.30 24.83 1.44
N TYR A 77 -15.98 24.73 0.14
CA TYR A 77 -15.61 23.46 -0.51
C TYR A 77 -14.25 22.97 -0.03
N LEU A 78 -13.24 23.85 -0.03
CA LEU A 78 -11.95 23.58 0.59
C LEU A 78 -12.04 23.85 2.09
N LYS A 79 -11.60 22.88 2.87
CA LYS A 79 -11.55 22.98 4.33
C LYS A 79 -10.11 23.11 4.78
N LYS A 80 -9.89 23.90 5.84
CA LYS A 80 -8.59 23.94 6.51
C LYS A 80 -8.26 22.57 7.08
N VAL A 81 -7.00 22.20 6.93
CA VAL A 81 -6.47 20.98 7.58
C VAL A 81 -6.63 21.15 9.09
N GLY A 82 -7.23 20.18 9.74
CA GLY A 82 -7.37 20.14 11.19
C GLY A 82 -6.01 19.94 11.89
N PRO A 83 -5.99 20.04 13.22
CA PRO A 83 -4.79 19.73 13.99
C PRO A 83 -4.39 18.25 13.79
N ASP A 84 -3.10 17.99 13.93
CA ASP A 84 -2.58 16.62 13.90
C ASP A 84 -3.26 15.76 14.96
N PHE A 85 -3.61 14.54 14.59
CA PHE A 85 -4.20 13.58 15.51
C PHE A 85 -3.47 12.24 15.43
N LYS A 86 -3.55 11.49 16.54
CA LYS A 86 -3.04 10.12 16.59
C LYS A 86 -4.21 9.15 16.64
N ILE A 87 -4.19 8.18 15.76
CA ILE A 87 -5.16 7.09 15.81
C ILE A 87 -4.86 6.22 17.04
N LYS A 88 -5.86 6.07 17.92
CA LYS A 88 -5.79 5.21 19.10
C LYS A 88 -6.74 4.03 18.88
N THR A 89 -6.22 2.97 18.32
CA THR A 89 -6.97 1.71 18.12
C THR A 89 -6.52 0.66 19.11
N LYS A 90 -7.44 -0.22 19.51
CA LYS A 90 -7.19 -1.39 20.36
C LYS A 90 -7.67 -2.64 19.64
N ASN A 91 -7.05 -3.79 19.94
CA ASN A 91 -7.45 -5.10 19.40
C ASN A 91 -7.45 -5.17 17.88
N VAL A 92 -6.50 -4.49 17.24
CA VAL A 92 -6.30 -4.53 15.79
C VAL A 92 -5.45 -5.75 15.44
N ASP A 93 -5.83 -6.46 14.39
CA ASP A 93 -5.08 -7.61 13.88
C ASP A 93 -3.63 -7.24 13.61
N ILE A 94 -2.73 -8.15 13.95
CA ILE A 94 -1.28 -7.93 13.85
C ILE A 94 -0.90 -7.62 12.39
N GLU A 95 -1.54 -8.26 11.43
CA GLU A 95 -1.36 -8.08 9.99
C GLU A 95 -1.65 -6.65 9.54
N ILE A 96 -2.56 -5.96 10.21
CA ILE A 96 -2.92 -4.56 9.90
C ILE A 96 -2.07 -3.59 10.71
N ALA A 97 -1.86 -3.88 12.01
CA ALA A 97 -1.29 -2.91 12.94
C ALA A 97 0.24 -2.94 13.04
N LYS A 98 0.89 -4.09 12.78
CA LYS A 98 2.31 -4.31 13.08
C LYS A 98 3.11 -4.91 11.94
N ILE A 99 2.51 -5.70 11.06
CA ILE A 99 3.22 -6.33 9.96
C ILE A 99 3.25 -5.38 8.78
N CYS A 100 4.46 -4.93 8.39
CA CYS A 100 4.65 -4.16 7.17
C CYS A 100 4.69 -5.11 5.98
N GLY A 101 3.85 -4.88 5.00
CA GLY A 101 3.82 -5.66 3.77
C GLY A 101 2.82 -5.11 2.76
N PRO A 102 2.91 -5.51 1.50
CA PRO A 102 1.91 -5.15 0.51
C PRO A 102 0.56 -5.74 0.91
N GLN A 103 -0.48 -4.91 0.80
CA GLN A 103 -1.86 -5.31 1.03
C GLN A 103 -2.62 -5.23 -0.29
N LEU A 104 -3.34 -6.30 -0.61
CA LEU A 104 -4.18 -6.39 -1.79
C LEU A 104 -5.64 -6.56 -1.37
N VAL A 105 -6.49 -5.74 -1.96
CA VAL A 105 -7.94 -5.95 -1.88
C VAL A 105 -8.37 -6.77 -3.08
N VAL A 106 -8.96 -7.93 -2.83
CA VAL A 106 -9.37 -8.86 -3.89
C VAL A 106 -10.83 -9.30 -3.69
N PRO A 107 -11.56 -9.58 -4.79
CA PRO A 107 -12.93 -10.08 -4.68
C PRO A 107 -12.91 -11.51 -4.13
N ILE A 108 -13.42 -11.70 -2.94
CA ILE A 108 -13.47 -13.00 -2.24
C ILE A 108 -14.33 -14.05 -2.98
N MET A 109 -15.28 -13.59 -3.78
CA MET A 109 -16.17 -14.47 -4.55
C MET A 109 -15.48 -15.13 -5.76
N ASN A 110 -14.29 -14.68 -6.13
CA ASN A 110 -13.51 -15.28 -7.21
C ASN A 110 -12.35 -16.09 -6.63
N ALA A 111 -12.55 -17.40 -6.48
CA ALA A 111 -11.57 -18.30 -5.87
C ALA A 111 -10.22 -18.28 -6.59
N ARG A 112 -10.19 -18.25 -7.92
CA ARG A 112 -8.93 -18.17 -8.69
C ARG A 112 -8.19 -16.88 -8.38
N TYR A 113 -8.89 -15.77 -8.34
CA TYR A 113 -8.29 -14.46 -8.04
C TYR A 113 -7.71 -14.45 -6.62
N ALA A 114 -8.48 -14.94 -5.63
CA ALA A 114 -8.02 -15.01 -4.24
C ALA A 114 -6.80 -15.92 -4.08
N LEU A 115 -6.77 -17.10 -4.73
CA LEU A 115 -5.62 -18.00 -4.72
C LEU A 115 -4.39 -17.38 -5.38
N ASN A 116 -4.54 -16.74 -6.53
CA ASN A 116 -3.44 -16.07 -7.20
C ASN A 116 -2.88 -14.91 -6.37
N ALA A 117 -3.74 -14.12 -5.75
CA ALA A 117 -3.33 -13.04 -4.85
C ALA A 117 -2.60 -13.57 -3.61
N THR A 118 -3.03 -14.72 -3.07
CA THR A 118 -2.35 -15.38 -1.95
C THR A 118 -0.95 -15.86 -2.35
N ASN A 119 -0.80 -16.39 -3.56
CA ASN A 119 0.49 -16.82 -4.09
C ASN A 119 1.40 -15.64 -4.46
N ALA A 120 0.84 -14.48 -4.81
CA ALA A 120 1.57 -13.25 -5.13
C ALA A 120 2.03 -12.46 -3.88
N ARG A 121 2.24 -13.12 -2.74
CA ARG A 121 2.72 -12.46 -1.50
C ARG A 121 4.15 -11.97 -1.59
N TRP A 122 4.96 -12.61 -2.40
CA TRP A 122 6.31 -12.17 -2.74
C TRP A 122 6.26 -11.33 -4.00
N VAL A 123 6.77 -10.12 -3.92
CA VAL A 123 6.81 -9.14 -5.01
C VAL A 123 8.26 -8.82 -5.33
N SER A 124 8.61 -8.84 -6.61
CA SER A 124 9.90 -8.37 -7.07
C SER A 124 10.00 -6.86 -6.89
N LEU A 125 10.92 -6.42 -6.03
CA LEU A 125 11.19 -4.99 -5.84
C LEU A 125 11.73 -4.37 -7.14
N TYR A 126 12.58 -5.09 -7.88
CA TYR A 126 13.14 -4.59 -9.13
C TYR A 126 12.06 -4.36 -10.19
N ASP A 127 11.14 -5.32 -10.35
CA ASP A 127 10.02 -5.18 -11.29
C ASP A 127 9.09 -4.06 -10.89
N SER A 128 8.81 -3.95 -9.59
CA SER A 128 7.96 -2.89 -9.05
C SER A 128 8.58 -1.50 -9.28
N LEU A 129 9.87 -1.34 -9.06
CA LEU A 129 10.58 -0.08 -9.31
C LEU A 129 10.69 0.22 -10.80
N TYR A 130 10.96 -0.81 -11.62
CA TYR A 130 11.09 -0.64 -13.07
C TYR A 130 9.76 -0.25 -13.72
N GLY A 131 8.65 -0.86 -13.30
CA GLY A 131 7.32 -0.69 -13.88
C GLY A 131 6.56 0.57 -13.42
N THR A 132 6.98 1.22 -12.33
CA THR A 132 6.25 2.36 -11.73
C THR A 132 6.94 3.70 -11.97
N ASP A 133 6.32 4.79 -11.55
CA ASP A 133 6.82 6.17 -11.66
C ASP A 133 7.81 6.57 -10.54
N ILE A 134 8.12 5.68 -9.60
CA ILE A 134 9.14 5.91 -8.56
C ILE A 134 10.50 6.23 -9.18
N ILE A 135 10.86 5.53 -10.25
CA ILE A 135 12.03 5.86 -11.06
C ILE A 135 11.61 6.78 -12.18
N SER A 136 12.02 8.06 -12.08
CA SER A 136 11.72 9.08 -13.09
C SER A 136 12.20 8.66 -14.49
N GLU A 137 11.42 9.01 -15.50
CA GLU A 137 11.72 8.73 -16.91
C GLU A 137 12.72 9.75 -17.53
N THR A 138 13.19 10.70 -16.75
CA THR A 138 14.15 11.70 -17.21
C THR A 138 15.56 11.13 -17.45
N LYS A 139 16.36 11.84 -18.21
CA LYS A 139 17.77 11.50 -18.50
C LYS A 139 17.92 10.12 -19.16
N GLY A 140 17.06 9.80 -20.12
CA GLY A 140 17.14 8.57 -20.89
C GLY A 140 16.58 7.31 -20.20
N ALA A 141 15.94 7.43 -19.01
CA ALA A 141 15.41 6.30 -18.27
C ALA A 141 13.93 6.01 -18.57
N VAL A 142 13.50 6.22 -19.80
CA VAL A 142 12.12 6.01 -20.27
C VAL A 142 11.76 4.52 -20.26
N ARG A 143 10.54 4.19 -19.84
CA ARG A 143 9.97 2.86 -20.02
C ARG A 143 9.61 2.64 -21.48
N GLY A 144 10.01 1.52 -22.04
CA GLY A 144 9.74 1.16 -23.42
C GLY A 144 9.25 -0.27 -23.56
N LYS A 145 9.12 -0.73 -24.82
CA LYS A 145 8.78 -2.14 -25.12
C LYS A 145 9.91 -3.10 -24.82
N THR A 146 11.12 -2.60 -24.73
CA THR A 146 12.36 -3.38 -24.46
C THR A 146 13.01 -2.86 -23.18
N TYR A 147 13.89 -3.68 -22.60
CA TYR A 147 14.65 -3.32 -21.41
C TYR A 147 15.53 -2.10 -21.67
N ASN A 148 15.48 -1.15 -20.75
CA ASN A 148 16.33 0.06 -20.78
C ASN A 148 17.42 -0.05 -19.70
N PRO A 149 18.71 -0.21 -20.08
CA PRO A 149 19.80 -0.38 -19.12
C PRO A 149 20.06 0.84 -18.24
N ILE A 150 19.77 2.06 -18.75
CA ILE A 150 19.88 3.29 -17.94
C ILE A 150 18.85 3.25 -16.81
N ARG A 151 17.62 2.83 -17.11
CA ARG A 151 16.57 2.66 -16.10
C ARG A 151 16.91 1.53 -15.13
N GLY A 152 17.37 0.38 -15.65
CA GLY A 152 17.79 -0.76 -14.84
C GLY A 152 18.88 -0.37 -13.83
N LYS A 153 19.89 0.40 -14.24
CA LYS A 153 20.93 0.91 -13.33
C LYS A 153 20.34 1.75 -12.19
N LYS A 154 19.39 2.64 -12.48
CA LYS A 154 18.71 3.45 -11.45
C LYS A 154 17.88 2.59 -10.49
N VAL A 155 17.22 1.54 -11.00
CA VAL A 155 16.47 0.57 -10.18
C VAL A 155 17.38 -0.15 -9.20
N ILE A 156 18.51 -0.66 -9.68
CA ILE A 156 19.52 -1.34 -8.84
C ILE A 156 20.07 -0.39 -7.77
N GLU A 157 20.40 0.84 -8.17
CA GLU A 157 20.90 1.85 -7.23
C GLU A 157 19.87 2.18 -6.16
N TYR A 158 18.61 2.37 -6.54
CA TYR A 158 17.52 2.65 -5.63
C TYR A 158 17.30 1.49 -4.64
N ALA A 159 17.26 0.25 -5.11
CA ALA A 159 17.08 -0.93 -4.26
C ALA A 159 18.25 -1.12 -3.28
N ARG A 160 19.49 -0.90 -3.72
CA ARG A 160 20.66 -0.94 -2.82
C ARG A 160 20.62 0.15 -1.76
N ASN A 161 20.14 1.35 -2.10
CA ASN A 161 19.90 2.43 -1.13
C ASN A 161 18.83 2.03 -0.09
N LEU A 162 17.76 1.32 -0.51
CA LEU A 162 16.76 0.81 0.43
C LEU A 162 17.38 -0.21 1.40
N LEU A 163 18.23 -1.11 0.92
CA LEU A 163 18.93 -2.05 1.79
C LEU A 163 19.83 -1.32 2.79
N ASP A 164 20.60 -0.32 2.35
CA ASP A 164 21.42 0.49 3.26
C ASP A 164 20.60 1.21 4.33
N LYS A 165 19.39 1.63 3.99
CA LYS A 165 18.49 2.33 4.91
C LYS A 165 17.83 1.39 5.92
N TYR A 166 17.36 0.23 5.48
CA TYR A 166 16.48 -0.63 6.27
C TYR A 166 17.17 -1.87 6.87
N VAL A 167 18.23 -2.35 6.23
CA VAL A 167 19.08 -3.48 6.68
C VAL A 167 20.56 -3.14 6.53
N PRO A 168 21.01 -2.07 7.18
CA PRO A 168 22.36 -1.54 6.97
C PRO A 168 23.44 -2.53 7.39
N LEU A 169 24.54 -2.50 6.66
CA LEU A 169 25.75 -3.21 7.03
C LEU A 169 26.42 -2.52 8.24
N LYS A 170 27.22 -3.27 8.98
CA LYS A 170 28.01 -2.72 10.09
C LYS A 170 29.09 -1.75 9.59
N LYS A 171 29.66 -2.04 8.40
CA LYS A 171 30.64 -1.21 7.68
C LYS A 171 30.38 -1.35 6.17
N GLY A 172 30.58 -0.26 5.42
CA GLY A 172 30.36 -0.23 3.98
C GLY A 172 28.89 -0.10 3.59
N SER A 173 28.59 -0.34 2.34
CA SER A 173 27.28 -0.20 1.71
C SER A 173 26.93 -1.47 0.94
N TRP A 174 25.64 -1.76 0.79
CA TRP A 174 25.17 -2.80 -0.13
C TRP A 174 25.58 -2.56 -1.59
N LYS A 175 25.94 -1.33 -1.93
CA LYS A 175 26.47 -0.96 -3.24
C LYS A 175 27.87 -1.53 -3.49
N ASP A 176 28.63 -1.71 -2.43
CA ASP A 176 30.02 -2.19 -2.49
C ASP A 176 30.12 -3.73 -2.58
N ILE A 177 28.97 -4.42 -2.46
CA ILE A 177 28.92 -5.87 -2.55
C ILE A 177 29.00 -6.28 -4.03
N SER A 178 30.16 -6.79 -4.43
CA SER A 178 30.44 -7.30 -5.77
C SER A 178 30.42 -8.83 -5.87
N GLU A 179 30.54 -9.51 -4.72
CA GLU A 179 30.56 -10.97 -4.65
C GLU A 179 29.39 -11.49 -3.82
N ILE A 180 28.94 -12.70 -4.15
CA ILE A 180 27.88 -13.35 -3.39
C ILE A 180 28.37 -13.62 -1.96
N PRO A 181 27.65 -13.15 -0.92
CA PRO A 181 28.03 -13.41 0.45
C PRO A 181 28.10 -14.91 0.74
N GLN A 182 28.97 -15.30 1.66
CA GLN A 182 29.10 -16.70 2.08
C GLN A 182 28.45 -16.91 3.45
N VAL A 183 27.88 -18.08 3.64
CA VAL A 183 27.34 -18.51 4.92
C VAL A 183 28.09 -19.78 5.37
N ASN A 184 28.79 -19.69 6.52
CA ASN A 184 29.51 -20.78 7.13
C ASN A 184 28.98 -20.99 8.57
N ASN A 185 28.65 -22.23 8.93
CA ASN A 185 28.11 -22.58 10.25
C ASN A 185 26.95 -21.70 10.68
N ASN A 186 26.00 -21.48 9.81
CA ASN A 186 24.84 -20.59 9.99
C ASN A 186 25.17 -19.12 10.28
N LYS A 187 26.40 -18.70 10.01
CA LYS A 187 26.84 -17.31 10.17
C LYS A 187 27.13 -16.72 8.80
N LEU A 188 26.48 -15.61 8.53
CA LEU A 188 26.75 -14.80 7.35
C LEU A 188 28.10 -14.09 7.51
N ASN A 189 28.97 -14.17 6.48
CA ASN A 189 30.23 -13.43 6.48
C ASN A 189 30.03 -11.91 6.40
N LEU A 190 28.89 -11.49 5.87
CA LEU A 190 28.46 -10.10 5.81
C LEU A 190 27.87 -9.67 7.17
N LYS A 191 28.48 -8.67 7.80
CA LYS A 191 28.05 -8.22 9.13
C LYS A 191 26.97 -7.13 9.02
N LEU A 192 25.74 -7.49 9.37
CA LEU A 192 24.65 -6.51 9.51
C LEU A 192 24.87 -5.62 10.75
N LYS A 193 24.41 -4.38 10.70
CA LYS A 193 24.40 -3.47 11.87
C LYS A 193 23.52 -4.03 12.98
N ASN A 194 22.38 -4.62 12.62
CA ASN A 194 21.53 -5.40 13.54
C ASN A 194 21.52 -6.88 13.12
N PRO A 195 22.26 -7.77 13.82
CA PRO A 195 22.32 -9.18 13.46
C PRO A 195 20.98 -9.91 13.51
N LYS A 196 20.00 -9.42 14.25
CA LYS A 196 18.65 -10.00 14.33
C LYS A 196 17.86 -9.86 13.03
N GLN A 197 18.33 -9.03 12.11
CA GLN A 197 17.71 -8.91 10.77
C GLN A 197 18.06 -10.06 9.83
N PHE A 198 19.03 -10.90 10.16
CA PHE A 198 19.31 -12.14 9.43
C PHE A 198 18.35 -13.23 9.91
N VAL A 199 17.52 -13.75 9.04
CA VAL A 199 16.52 -14.78 9.33
C VAL A 199 17.01 -16.16 8.89
N GLY A 200 17.56 -16.25 7.68
CA GLY A 200 18.00 -17.53 7.12
C GLY A 200 18.56 -17.40 5.71
N TYR A 201 18.81 -18.54 5.09
CA TYR A 201 19.38 -18.62 3.76
C TYR A 201 19.02 -19.93 3.05
N ILE A 202 19.13 -19.93 1.73
CA ILE A 202 19.03 -21.13 0.90
C ILE A 202 20.34 -21.32 0.14
N LYS A 203 20.86 -22.56 0.11
CA LYS A 203 21.99 -22.97 -0.73
C LYS A 203 21.51 -23.90 -1.84
N LYS A 204 22.06 -23.73 -3.03
CA LYS A 204 21.97 -24.69 -4.14
C LYS A 204 23.40 -25.10 -4.54
N SER A 205 23.69 -26.39 -4.58
CA SER A 205 25.01 -26.92 -4.97
C SER A 205 26.17 -26.21 -4.25
N ASN A 206 26.08 -26.04 -2.93
CA ASN A 206 27.03 -25.32 -2.06
C ASN A 206 27.13 -23.80 -2.22
N ASN A 207 26.49 -23.20 -3.19
CA ASN A 207 26.45 -21.74 -3.36
C ASN A 207 25.21 -21.14 -2.66
N LEU A 208 25.37 -19.94 -2.12
CA LEU A 208 24.24 -19.18 -1.58
C LEU A 208 23.31 -18.79 -2.74
N SER A 209 22.07 -19.27 -2.68
CA SER A 209 21.04 -18.95 -3.67
C SER A 209 20.10 -17.86 -3.20
N SER A 210 19.87 -17.77 -1.89
CA SER A 210 18.97 -16.76 -1.33
C SER A 210 19.38 -16.42 0.10
N LEU A 211 19.18 -15.16 0.46
CA LEU A 211 19.43 -14.59 1.78
C LEU A 211 18.15 -13.92 2.28
N LEU A 212 17.57 -14.47 3.35
CA LEU A 212 16.35 -13.94 3.95
C LEU A 212 16.68 -12.98 5.09
N LEU A 213 16.26 -11.76 4.94
CA LEU A 213 16.39 -10.68 5.92
C LEU A 213 15.00 -10.23 6.40
N ILE A 214 14.96 -9.50 7.52
CA ILE A 214 13.71 -8.95 8.06
C ILE A 214 13.90 -7.51 8.56
N ASN A 215 12.89 -6.68 8.28
CA ASN A 215 12.79 -5.34 8.86
C ASN A 215 11.34 -5.01 9.16
N ASN A 216 11.02 -4.62 10.41
CA ASN A 216 9.64 -4.34 10.85
C ASN A 216 8.63 -5.44 10.48
N ASN A 217 9.02 -6.70 10.67
CA ASN A 217 8.27 -7.91 10.31
C ASN A 217 8.03 -8.11 8.79
N LEU A 218 8.54 -7.23 7.93
CA LEU A 218 8.59 -7.45 6.49
C LEU A 218 9.83 -8.25 6.13
N HIS A 219 9.63 -9.38 5.46
CA HIS A 219 10.73 -10.20 4.96
C HIS A 219 11.25 -9.65 3.63
N ILE A 220 12.57 -9.68 3.48
CA ILE A 220 13.28 -9.27 2.27
C ILE A 220 14.12 -10.48 1.85
N ASP A 221 13.79 -11.05 0.71
CA ASP A 221 14.52 -12.16 0.11
C ASP A 221 15.45 -11.65 -1.00
N ILE A 222 16.76 -11.77 -0.79
CA ILE A 222 17.76 -11.42 -1.80
C ILE A 222 18.13 -12.71 -2.53
N ILE A 223 17.66 -12.84 -3.75
CA ILE A 223 17.93 -13.98 -4.62
C ILE A 223 19.18 -13.69 -5.43
N PHE A 224 20.14 -14.64 -5.40
CA PHE A 224 21.36 -14.60 -6.20
C PHE A 224 21.18 -15.52 -7.40
N ASP A 225 21.05 -14.92 -8.57
CA ASP A 225 21.01 -15.64 -9.84
C ASP A 225 22.43 -15.72 -10.39
N LEU A 226 22.96 -16.95 -10.42
CA LEU A 226 24.31 -17.22 -10.91
C LEU A 226 24.36 -17.29 -12.44
N ASP A 227 23.20 -17.50 -13.07
CA ASP A 227 23.06 -17.66 -14.52
C ASP A 227 22.44 -16.41 -15.17
N GLY A 228 22.17 -15.38 -14.36
CA GLY A 228 21.60 -14.11 -14.81
C GLY A 228 22.58 -13.31 -15.66
N THR A 229 22.22 -13.08 -16.90
CA THR A 229 22.92 -12.22 -17.86
C THR A 229 22.68 -10.75 -17.60
#